data_32c77ffd2a61aa5879d3bfb1aa530671
#
_entry.id   32c77ffd2a61aa5879d3bfb1aa530671
#
_cell.length_a   1.000
_cell.length_b   1.000
_cell.length_c   1.000
_cell.angle_alpha   90.00
_cell.angle_beta   90.00
_cell.angle_gamma   90.00
#
_symmetry.space_group_name_H-M   'P 1'
#
loop_
_entity.id
_entity.type
_entity.pdbx_description
1 polymer ?
#
loop_
_entity_poly.entity_id
_entity_poly.type
_entity_poly.pdbx_seq_one_letter_code
_entity_poly.pdbx_strand_id
1 'polypeptide(L)'
;MNNKKRIVTATLGLIALGMLSACHSGMKTEVNSQTSKNQGISVNSSLYRNFYEIFTGSFADSNGDGEGDLNGVTEHLDYLNTGNPKSTTDLKVNGLWMTTIFASPTYHGYDVSNYEEINPKMGTMADFERLIKSAKQRGIAVILDLPFNHTSTENAWFKKALAGDQKYMAYYNWSDTAKQGYSLASNGKYYESEFDKGMPDLNLSNPDVKAELAQITKFWLKKGVSGFRLDAVLYYYQNDDQKTTAFTKWLVKTIKSQDKNAYVVGEVFSDALDIDSIYGSKIDSLFNFPLAVNSSSSMLNNAVNFAQGNLFETQVTDWDQEIHKDYAGAIDAPFLSNHDTNRSSNMFQNLASQKMAASTYLLLPGNPFIYYGEELGMNGDGIDQNKRLPMQWTQNQTDSPKAPAGSTESVSTDGGSVASQQANPQSLLAWYKKVLRVKALYPSLARERIKAVEVKNSSLSVINYGKDLTVVNNFSSTQTQTIKLPKAVNGHHLASSLVISSGAVKWADGKLVLPAYSTAILKK
;
A
#
# COMPACT_ATOMS: atom_id res chain seq x y z
N MET A 1 72.29 -9.68 -18.22
CA MET A 1 73.10 -8.74 -19.06
C MET A 1 72.24 -7.50 -19.31
N ASN A 2 72.77 -6.36 -18.76
CA ASN A 2 72.56 -4.97 -19.11
C ASN A 2 71.14 -4.40 -19.30
N ASN A 3 70.63 -3.69 -18.28
CA ASN A 3 70.79 -2.25 -18.01
C ASN A 3 70.52 -1.31 -19.18
N LYS A 4 69.48 -0.46 -19.09
CA LYS A 4 69.68 1.00 -18.98
C LYS A 4 68.36 1.73 -18.59
N LYS A 5 68.45 2.46 -17.49
CA LYS A 5 67.59 3.55 -17.05
C LYS A 5 67.68 4.72 -18.03
N ARG A 6 66.63 5.47 -18.25
CA ARG A 6 66.72 6.93 -18.47
C ARG A 6 65.52 7.65 -17.84
N ILE A 7 65.88 8.51 -16.96
CA ILE A 7 65.12 9.61 -16.33
C ILE A 7 65.19 10.80 -17.31
N VAL A 8 64.10 11.49 -17.54
CA VAL A 8 64.10 12.91 -17.96
C VAL A 8 62.89 13.63 -17.39
N THR A 9 63.16 14.42 -16.48
CA THR A 9 62.86 15.75 -15.98
C THR A 9 61.60 16.45 -16.47
N ALA A 10 60.92 17.06 -15.48
CA ALA A 10 59.77 17.96 -15.59
C ALA A 10 60.07 19.27 -16.36
N THR A 11 59.04 19.76 -17.02
CA THR A 11 58.97 21.19 -17.30
C THR A 11 57.54 21.69 -17.08
N LEU A 12 57.41 22.64 -16.14
CA LEU A 12 56.21 23.46 -15.95
C LEU A 12 55.94 24.32 -17.17
N GLY A 13 54.69 24.37 -17.62
CA GLY A 13 54.17 25.33 -18.54
C GLY A 13 52.82 25.85 -18.06
N LEU A 14 52.81 27.00 -17.41
CA LEU A 14 51.61 27.82 -17.23
C LEU A 14 51.12 28.32 -18.59
N ILE A 15 49.87 28.04 -18.95
CA ILE A 15 49.15 28.84 -19.96
C ILE A 15 47.71 29.08 -19.48
N ALA A 16 47.33 30.33 -19.65
CA ALA A 16 46.22 31.09 -19.15
C ALA A 16 44.80 30.57 -19.45
N LEU A 17 43.91 31.08 -18.61
CA LEU A 17 42.46 31.12 -18.68
C LEU A 17 41.89 31.33 -20.09
N GLY A 18 41.02 30.44 -20.50
CA GLY A 18 40.02 30.67 -21.52
C GLY A 18 38.65 30.28 -20.95
N MET A 19 37.89 31.28 -20.51
CA MET A 19 36.48 31.10 -20.13
C MET A 19 35.69 30.73 -21.37
N LEU A 20 35.14 29.50 -21.40
CA LEU A 20 33.99 29.16 -22.24
C LEU A 20 32.81 28.88 -21.29
N SER A 21 31.98 29.92 -21.20
CA SER A 21 30.67 29.90 -20.53
C SER A 21 29.75 28.97 -21.33
N ALA A 22 29.62 27.72 -20.88
CA ALA A 22 28.54 26.84 -21.32
C ALA A 22 27.29 27.15 -20.49
N CYS A 23 26.31 27.77 -21.14
CA CYS A 23 24.98 28.02 -20.55
C CYS A 23 24.34 26.73 -20.09
N HIS A 24 24.43 26.46 -18.81
CA HIS A 24 23.49 25.57 -18.10
C HIS A 24 22.23 26.39 -17.87
N SER A 25 21.22 26.22 -18.72
CA SER A 25 19.87 26.66 -18.41
C SER A 25 19.29 25.74 -17.35
N GLY A 26 19.68 26.00 -16.09
CA GLY A 26 19.02 25.48 -14.93
C GLY A 26 17.62 26.10 -14.90
N MET A 27 16.58 25.32 -15.18
CA MET A 27 15.20 25.68 -14.87
C MET A 27 15.10 25.89 -13.35
N LYS A 28 15.17 27.13 -12.90
CA LYS A 28 14.73 27.53 -11.58
C LYS A 28 13.22 27.37 -11.56
N THR A 29 12.73 26.37 -10.88
CA THR A 29 11.36 26.33 -10.38
C THR A 29 11.28 27.44 -9.32
N GLU A 30 10.75 28.60 -9.69
CA GLU A 30 10.32 29.57 -8.70
C GLU A 30 9.17 28.96 -7.90
N VAL A 31 9.50 28.50 -6.72
CA VAL A 31 8.53 28.17 -5.68
C VAL A 31 8.12 29.52 -5.08
N ASN A 32 6.99 30.04 -5.55
CA ASN A 32 6.32 31.14 -4.86
C ASN A 32 5.94 30.64 -3.45
N SER A 33 6.77 30.99 -2.47
CA SER A 33 6.54 30.70 -1.06
C SER A 33 5.45 31.63 -0.53
N GLN A 34 4.19 31.27 -0.75
CA GLN A 34 3.16 31.66 0.19
C GLN A 34 3.34 30.78 1.43
N THR A 35 3.89 31.36 2.47
CA THR A 35 3.97 30.80 3.82
C THR A 35 2.57 30.60 4.37
N SER A 36 1.90 29.51 4.01
CA SER A 36 0.88 28.95 4.87
C SER A 36 1.61 28.40 6.08
N LYS A 37 1.31 28.90 7.27
CA LYS A 37 1.74 28.32 8.54
C LYS A 37 1.30 26.84 8.52
N ASN A 38 2.19 25.94 8.15
CA ASN A 38 2.01 24.52 8.32
C ASN A 38 1.99 24.25 9.83
N GLN A 39 0.80 24.29 10.42
CA GLN A 39 0.57 23.57 11.66
C GLN A 39 0.85 22.10 11.33
N GLY A 40 1.85 21.53 11.96
CA GLY A 40 2.17 20.13 11.83
C GLY A 40 0.89 19.31 12.02
N ILE A 41 0.48 18.55 10.99
CA ILE A 41 -0.71 17.72 11.05
C ILE A 41 -0.43 16.68 12.13
N SER A 42 -1.13 16.74 13.25
CA SER A 42 -1.07 15.69 14.26
C SER A 42 -1.42 14.36 13.60
N VAL A 43 -0.63 13.31 13.86
CA VAL A 43 -0.86 11.95 13.34
C VAL A 43 -2.31 11.49 13.57
N ASN A 44 -2.96 12.00 14.59
CA ASN A 44 -4.32 11.62 15.00
C ASN A 44 -5.44 12.48 14.37
N SER A 45 -5.14 13.48 13.55
CA SER A 45 -6.16 14.43 13.07
C SER A 45 -6.63 14.24 11.63
N SER A 46 -5.99 13.38 10.84
CA SER A 46 -6.36 13.10 9.45
C SER A 46 -6.45 11.60 9.21
N LEU A 47 -7.53 11.17 8.56
CA LEU A 47 -7.69 9.80 8.06
C LEU A 47 -6.99 9.59 6.71
N TYR A 48 -6.61 10.67 6.00
CA TYR A 48 -5.94 10.57 4.69
C TYR A 48 -4.44 10.37 4.84
N ARG A 49 -3.95 9.25 4.30
CA ARG A 49 -2.55 8.83 4.39
C ARG A 49 -2.10 8.12 3.13
N ASN A 50 -0.79 8.08 2.92
CA ASN A 50 -0.15 7.13 2.02
C ASN A 50 0.35 5.99 2.88
N PHE A 51 -0.20 4.80 2.73
CA PHE A 51 0.17 3.61 3.49
C PHE A 51 1.29 2.82 2.82
N TYR A 52 2.07 2.16 3.63
CA TYR A 52 3.04 1.16 3.22
C TYR A 52 2.73 -0.13 3.96
N GLU A 53 2.54 -1.22 3.23
CA GLU A 53 2.26 -2.54 3.79
C GLU A 53 3.56 -3.29 4.01
N ILE A 54 3.74 -3.86 5.19
CA ILE A 54 4.89 -4.68 5.56
C ILE A 54 4.42 -6.08 5.96
N PHE A 55 4.98 -7.11 5.29
CA PHE A 55 5.01 -8.46 5.82
C PHE A 55 6.23 -8.57 6.72
N THR A 56 6.02 -8.52 8.05
CA THR A 56 7.09 -8.30 9.04
C THR A 56 8.23 -9.30 8.91
N GLY A 57 7.91 -10.61 8.77
CA GLY A 57 8.91 -11.67 8.67
C GLY A 57 9.84 -11.60 7.45
N SER A 58 9.50 -10.76 6.45
CA SER A 58 10.27 -10.62 5.21
C SER A 58 10.82 -9.20 4.99
N PHE A 59 10.61 -8.27 5.92
CA PHE A 59 11.00 -6.88 5.71
C PHE A 59 12.45 -6.58 6.10
N ALA A 60 12.82 -6.78 7.37
CA ALA A 60 14.19 -6.54 7.84
C ALA A 60 14.50 -7.40 9.07
N ASP A 61 15.70 -7.98 9.08
CA ASP A 61 16.24 -8.86 10.12
C ASP A 61 17.28 -8.08 10.93
N SER A 62 16.95 -7.69 12.16
CA SER A 62 17.85 -6.91 13.01
C SER A 62 18.83 -7.74 13.84
N ASN A 63 18.53 -9.04 14.01
CA ASN A 63 19.27 -9.90 14.93
C ASN A 63 20.09 -11.01 14.22
N GLY A 64 19.91 -11.18 12.90
CA GLY A 64 20.64 -12.10 12.05
C GLY A 64 20.16 -13.55 12.12
N ASP A 65 18.94 -13.81 12.61
CA ASP A 65 18.39 -15.17 12.68
C ASP A 65 17.77 -15.64 11.35
N GLY A 66 17.52 -14.71 10.44
CA GLY A 66 16.97 -14.93 9.11
C GLY A 66 15.48 -14.69 9.01
N GLU A 67 14.81 -14.23 10.07
CA GLU A 67 13.43 -13.79 10.04
C GLU A 67 13.36 -12.27 10.31
N GLY A 68 12.46 -11.57 9.63
CA GLY A 68 12.25 -10.14 9.86
C GLY A 68 11.55 -9.89 11.21
N ASP A 69 11.89 -8.78 11.86
CA ASP A 69 11.43 -8.47 13.19
C ASP A 69 11.04 -6.98 13.39
N LEU A 70 10.43 -6.68 14.54
CA LEU A 70 9.95 -5.32 14.88
C LEU A 70 11.08 -4.29 15.03
N ASN A 71 12.28 -4.73 15.41
CA ASN A 71 13.44 -3.84 15.50
C ASN A 71 13.95 -3.52 14.11
N GLY A 72 14.01 -4.50 13.21
CA GLY A 72 14.34 -4.28 11.81
C GLY A 72 13.39 -3.29 11.15
N VAL A 73 12.07 -3.40 11.41
CA VAL A 73 11.12 -2.37 10.97
C VAL A 73 11.44 -1.00 11.57
N THR A 74 11.75 -0.95 12.86
CA THR A 74 12.07 0.30 13.58
C THR A 74 13.31 1.00 13.01
N GLU A 75 14.34 0.25 12.69
CA GLU A 75 15.61 0.75 12.15
C GLU A 75 15.45 1.31 10.72
N HIS A 76 14.46 0.80 9.98
CA HIS A 76 14.19 1.23 8.60
C HIS A 76 13.07 2.27 8.45
N LEU A 77 12.53 2.83 9.55
CA LEU A 77 11.49 3.86 9.49
C LEU A 77 11.92 5.13 8.72
N ASP A 78 13.20 5.49 8.74
CA ASP A 78 13.70 6.66 7.99
C ASP A 78 13.63 6.47 6.47
N TYR A 79 13.62 5.23 5.98
CA TYR A 79 13.33 4.92 4.58
C TYR A 79 11.89 5.28 4.20
N LEU A 80 10.96 5.05 5.10
CA LEU A 80 9.54 5.34 4.91
C LEU A 80 9.26 6.83 5.10
N ASN A 81 9.71 7.39 6.22
CA ASN A 81 9.54 8.81 6.55
C ASN A 81 10.53 9.24 7.63
N THR A 82 11.33 10.24 7.36
CA THR A 82 12.28 10.80 8.33
C THR A 82 11.62 11.74 9.36
N GLY A 83 10.34 12.09 9.18
CA GLY A 83 9.68 13.16 9.95
C GLY A 83 10.08 14.58 9.50
N ASN A 84 11.09 14.71 8.64
CA ASN A 84 11.52 16.00 8.10
C ASN A 84 10.75 16.31 6.79
N PRO A 85 9.90 17.36 6.75
CA PRO A 85 9.13 17.69 5.54
C PRO A 85 10.01 18.04 4.33
N LYS A 86 11.25 18.49 4.57
CA LYS A 86 12.21 18.84 3.52
C LYS A 86 13.07 17.66 3.05
N SER A 87 12.97 16.49 3.67
CA SER A 87 13.72 15.30 3.26
C SER A 87 13.42 14.92 1.81
N THR A 88 14.43 14.52 1.08
CA THR A 88 14.34 13.99 -0.29
C THR A 88 14.74 12.52 -0.36
N THR A 89 15.12 11.92 0.75
CA THR A 89 15.65 10.56 0.83
C THR A 89 14.59 9.50 1.15
N ASP A 90 13.50 9.89 1.81
CA ASP A 90 12.41 9.01 2.23
C ASP A 90 11.28 8.92 1.18
N LEU A 91 10.39 7.94 1.35
CA LEU A 91 9.19 7.73 0.52
C LEU A 91 8.05 8.72 0.82
N LYS A 92 8.09 9.43 1.96
CA LYS A 92 6.97 10.30 2.41
C LYS A 92 5.67 9.56 2.71
N VAL A 93 5.72 8.27 3.02
CA VAL A 93 4.56 7.57 3.56
C VAL A 93 4.32 7.98 5.01
N ASN A 94 3.06 8.04 5.42
CA ASN A 94 2.66 8.46 6.75
C ASN A 94 1.62 7.51 7.38
N GLY A 95 1.42 6.36 6.77
CA GLY A 95 0.70 5.20 7.28
C GLY A 95 1.54 3.95 7.12
N LEU A 96 1.52 3.06 8.10
CA LEU A 96 2.17 1.75 8.07
C LEU A 96 1.12 0.70 8.40
N TRP A 97 0.86 -0.21 7.47
CA TRP A 97 0.09 -1.42 7.73
C TRP A 97 1.06 -2.57 7.96
N MET A 98 1.00 -3.14 9.15
CA MET A 98 1.72 -4.38 9.48
C MET A 98 0.74 -5.55 9.35
N THR A 99 1.09 -6.54 8.55
CA THR A 99 0.39 -7.83 8.57
C THR A 99 0.48 -8.43 9.97
N THR A 100 -0.20 -9.52 10.24
CA THR A 100 -0.30 -10.08 11.60
C THR A 100 1.06 -10.22 12.29
N ILE A 101 1.14 -9.64 13.48
CA ILE A 101 2.33 -9.70 14.37
C ILE A 101 2.06 -10.48 15.64
N PHE A 102 0.88 -11.07 15.75
CA PHE A 102 0.40 -11.77 16.96
C PHE A 102 1.04 -13.16 17.08
N ALA A 103 1.02 -13.71 18.31
CA ALA A 103 1.46 -15.07 18.53
C ALA A 103 0.71 -16.05 17.62
N SER A 104 1.44 -16.81 16.83
CA SER A 104 0.95 -17.73 15.81
C SER A 104 1.95 -18.85 15.58
N PRO A 105 1.52 -20.10 15.32
CA PRO A 105 2.42 -21.21 15.01
C PRO A 105 2.97 -21.20 13.58
N THR A 106 2.34 -20.45 12.64
CA THR A 106 2.76 -20.45 11.24
C THR A 106 3.52 -19.18 10.85
N TYR A 107 4.24 -19.24 9.73
CA TYR A 107 5.01 -18.10 9.23
C TYR A 107 4.11 -16.94 8.76
N HIS A 108 2.90 -17.22 8.27
CA HIS A 108 2.00 -16.19 7.77
C HIS A 108 1.30 -15.41 8.89
N GLY A 109 1.15 -16.00 10.08
CA GLY A 109 0.64 -15.32 11.27
C GLY A 109 -0.88 -15.18 11.36
N TYR A 110 -1.66 -15.64 10.37
CA TYR A 110 -3.11 -15.46 10.36
C TYR A 110 -3.85 -16.45 11.28
N ASP A 111 -3.27 -17.60 11.62
CA ASP A 111 -3.77 -18.54 12.60
C ASP A 111 -3.35 -18.11 14.03
N VAL A 112 -4.03 -17.11 14.56
CA VAL A 112 -3.66 -16.44 15.81
C VAL A 112 -3.94 -17.32 17.03
N SER A 113 -2.88 -17.61 17.80
CA SER A 113 -2.98 -18.33 19.08
C SER A 113 -3.24 -17.42 20.28
N ASN A 114 -2.78 -16.16 20.23
CA ASN A 114 -3.06 -15.12 21.22
C ASN A 114 -3.01 -13.73 20.56
N TYR A 115 -4.14 -13.01 20.57
CA TYR A 115 -4.25 -11.68 19.95
C TYR A 115 -3.60 -10.54 20.74
N GLU A 116 -3.22 -10.75 22.00
CA GLU A 116 -2.63 -9.73 22.86
C GLU A 116 -1.12 -9.96 23.11
N GLU A 117 -0.52 -10.95 22.43
CA GLU A 117 0.90 -11.26 22.47
C GLU A 117 1.56 -11.06 21.12
N ILE A 118 2.79 -10.54 21.13
CA ILE A 118 3.64 -10.47 19.94
C ILE A 118 4.18 -11.87 19.63
N ASN A 119 4.27 -12.22 18.36
CA ASN A 119 4.94 -13.44 17.93
C ASN A 119 6.41 -13.40 18.39
N PRO A 120 6.87 -14.38 19.19
CA PRO A 120 8.22 -14.38 19.76
C PRO A 120 9.34 -14.29 18.72
N LYS A 121 9.09 -14.73 17.48
CA LYS A 121 10.04 -14.61 16.36
C LYS A 121 10.17 -13.17 15.85
N MET A 122 9.13 -12.35 16.02
CA MET A 122 9.12 -10.95 15.59
C MET A 122 9.57 -9.98 16.69
N GLY A 123 9.74 -10.44 17.93
CA GLY A 123 10.20 -9.62 19.04
C GLY A 123 9.29 -9.68 20.27
N THR A 124 9.33 -8.61 21.07
CA THR A 124 8.60 -8.47 22.33
C THR A 124 7.61 -7.31 22.29
N MET A 125 6.73 -7.23 23.30
CA MET A 125 5.86 -6.07 23.49
C MET A 125 6.65 -4.76 23.66
N ALA A 126 7.83 -4.82 24.29
CA ALA A 126 8.70 -3.64 24.43
C ALA A 126 9.27 -3.17 23.08
N ASP A 127 9.57 -4.10 22.18
CA ASP A 127 10.00 -3.79 20.80
C ASP A 127 8.87 -3.14 20.02
N PHE A 128 7.65 -3.65 20.16
CA PHE A 128 6.46 -3.04 19.58
C PHE A 128 6.21 -1.62 20.09
N GLU A 129 6.27 -1.39 21.40
CA GLU A 129 6.09 -0.05 21.98
C GLU A 129 7.17 0.93 21.50
N ARG A 130 8.41 0.45 21.30
CA ARG A 130 9.50 1.23 20.70
C ARG A 130 9.20 1.59 19.25
N LEU A 131 8.70 0.64 18.45
CA LEU A 131 8.27 0.87 17.08
C LEU A 131 7.18 1.95 17.02
N ILE A 132 6.11 1.81 17.79
CA ILE A 132 4.99 2.77 17.85
C ILE A 132 5.49 4.17 18.20
N LYS A 133 6.35 4.28 19.22
CA LYS A 133 6.94 5.56 19.62
C LYS A 133 7.78 6.18 18.50
N SER A 134 8.62 5.38 17.85
CA SER A 134 9.52 5.83 16.77
C SER A 134 8.75 6.22 15.51
N ALA A 135 7.70 5.48 15.15
CA ALA A 135 6.79 5.79 14.05
C ALA A 135 6.05 7.11 14.30
N LYS A 136 5.51 7.30 15.51
CA LYS A 136 4.83 8.53 15.92
C LYS A 136 5.71 9.77 15.83
N GLN A 137 6.99 9.67 16.20
CA GLN A 137 7.97 10.76 16.08
C GLN A 137 8.20 11.20 14.63
N ARG A 138 8.00 10.29 13.68
CA ARG A 138 8.12 10.50 12.24
C ARG A 138 6.81 10.87 11.54
N GLY A 139 5.71 10.97 12.30
CA GLY A 139 4.38 11.22 11.75
C GLY A 139 3.76 10.02 11.02
N ILE A 140 4.23 8.81 11.30
CA ILE A 140 3.71 7.56 10.75
C ILE A 140 2.65 6.99 11.71
N ALA A 141 1.44 6.76 11.20
CA ALA A 141 0.36 6.07 11.89
C ALA A 141 0.46 4.57 11.60
N VAL A 142 0.51 3.74 12.63
CA VAL A 142 0.58 2.28 12.48
C VAL A 142 -0.81 1.68 12.63
N ILE A 143 -1.22 0.83 11.68
CA ILE A 143 -2.41 -0.01 11.77
C ILE A 143 -2.00 -1.48 11.79
N LEU A 144 -2.77 -2.29 12.51
CA LEU A 144 -2.55 -3.74 12.62
C LEU A 144 -3.63 -4.51 11.86
N ASP A 145 -3.24 -5.70 11.41
CA ASP A 145 -4.15 -6.66 10.80
C ASP A 145 -4.95 -7.40 11.88
N LEU A 146 -6.24 -7.61 11.66
CA LEU A 146 -7.14 -8.31 12.58
C LEU A 146 -7.85 -9.47 11.88
N PRO A 147 -7.32 -10.70 11.94
CA PRO A 147 -8.01 -11.89 11.44
C PRO A 147 -9.07 -12.34 12.46
N PHE A 148 -10.20 -11.63 12.49
CA PHE A 148 -11.29 -11.87 13.45
C PHE A 148 -12.31 -12.90 12.97
N ASN A 149 -12.16 -13.45 11.76
CA ASN A 149 -12.99 -14.54 11.27
C ASN A 149 -12.73 -15.85 12.06
N HIS A 150 -11.49 -16.12 12.40
CA HIS A 150 -11.04 -17.41 12.95
C HIS A 150 -9.94 -17.22 13.99
N THR A 151 -9.60 -18.31 14.68
CA THR A 151 -8.40 -18.39 15.54
C THR A 151 -7.50 -19.53 15.06
N SER A 152 -6.33 -19.71 15.69
CA SER A 152 -5.58 -20.97 15.58
C SER A 152 -6.25 -22.09 16.36
N THR A 153 -6.05 -23.35 15.95
CA THR A 153 -6.31 -24.52 16.82
C THR A 153 -5.45 -24.49 18.09
N GLU A 154 -4.34 -23.74 18.08
CA GLU A 154 -3.48 -23.55 19.27
C GLU A 154 -4.01 -22.46 20.21
N ASN A 155 -5.06 -21.72 19.84
CA ASN A 155 -5.67 -20.71 20.69
C ASN A 155 -6.30 -21.33 21.94
N ALA A 156 -6.11 -20.66 23.08
CA ALA A 156 -6.62 -21.13 24.38
C ALA A 156 -8.15 -21.32 24.39
N TRP A 157 -8.89 -20.53 23.63
CA TRP A 157 -10.34 -20.65 23.48
C TRP A 157 -10.73 -21.98 22.83
N PHE A 158 -10.05 -22.31 21.70
CA PHE A 158 -10.33 -23.55 20.98
C PHE A 158 -9.92 -24.79 21.80
N LYS A 159 -8.75 -24.74 22.46
CA LYS A 159 -8.31 -25.83 23.35
C LYS A 159 -9.31 -26.11 24.49
N LYS A 160 -9.87 -25.06 25.12
CA LYS A 160 -10.91 -25.19 26.13
C LYS A 160 -12.21 -25.74 25.56
N ALA A 161 -12.58 -25.30 24.34
CA ALA A 161 -13.74 -25.86 23.64
C ALA A 161 -13.59 -27.37 23.39
N LEU A 162 -12.42 -27.81 22.91
CA LEU A 162 -12.11 -29.24 22.73
C LEU A 162 -12.14 -30.02 24.02
N ALA A 163 -11.79 -29.41 25.16
CA ALA A 163 -11.86 -29.99 26.48
C ALA A 163 -13.29 -30.05 27.06
N GLY A 164 -14.30 -29.54 26.33
CA GLY A 164 -15.72 -29.59 26.71
C GLY A 164 -16.22 -28.43 27.53
N ASP A 165 -15.45 -27.33 27.69
CA ASP A 165 -15.92 -26.10 28.32
C ASP A 165 -17.03 -25.48 27.49
N GLN A 166 -18.24 -25.42 28.05
CA GLN A 166 -19.45 -24.99 27.35
C GLN A 166 -19.39 -23.51 26.90
N LYS A 167 -18.74 -22.65 27.68
CA LYS A 167 -18.52 -21.24 27.28
C LYS A 167 -17.73 -21.17 25.98
N TYR A 168 -16.60 -21.86 25.95
CA TYR A 168 -15.72 -21.83 24.79
C TYR A 168 -16.21 -22.70 23.62
N MET A 169 -16.99 -23.76 23.89
CA MET A 169 -17.73 -24.48 22.84
C MET A 169 -18.63 -23.52 22.06
N ALA A 170 -19.30 -22.57 22.73
CA ALA A 170 -20.17 -21.59 22.09
C ALA A 170 -19.40 -20.51 21.28
N TYR A 171 -18.07 -20.43 21.41
CA TYR A 171 -17.26 -19.49 20.64
C TYR A 171 -17.06 -19.91 19.18
N TYR A 172 -17.33 -21.16 18.84
CA TYR A 172 -17.12 -21.74 17.53
C TYR A 172 -18.40 -22.36 16.98
N ASN A 173 -18.45 -22.58 15.66
CA ASN A 173 -19.57 -23.21 14.99
C ASN A 173 -19.30 -24.71 14.84
N TRP A 174 -20.21 -25.56 15.38
CA TRP A 174 -20.04 -27.01 15.41
C TRP A 174 -21.11 -27.75 14.61
N SER A 175 -20.78 -28.95 14.13
CA SER A 175 -21.68 -29.89 13.50
C SER A 175 -21.40 -31.32 13.99
N ASP A 176 -22.46 -32.14 14.13
CA ASP A 176 -22.32 -33.56 14.42
C ASP A 176 -22.02 -34.41 13.19
N THR A 177 -22.11 -33.82 11.99
CA THR A 177 -21.85 -34.49 10.72
C THR A 177 -20.88 -33.68 9.86
N ALA A 178 -20.12 -34.37 9.00
CA ALA A 178 -19.24 -33.73 8.04
C ALA A 178 -20.02 -32.78 7.12
N LYS A 179 -19.45 -31.59 6.90
CA LYS A 179 -19.94 -30.56 5.97
C LYS A 179 -18.76 -29.99 5.19
N GLN A 180 -19.05 -29.40 4.03
CA GLN A 180 -18.06 -28.59 3.33
C GLN A 180 -17.65 -27.42 4.24
N GLY A 181 -16.36 -27.05 4.25
CA GLY A 181 -15.82 -26.01 5.12
C GLY A 181 -15.71 -26.41 6.61
N TYR A 182 -15.87 -27.69 6.96
CA TYR A 182 -15.77 -28.19 8.34
C TYR A 182 -14.69 -29.25 8.47
N SER A 183 -13.93 -29.21 9.54
CA SER A 183 -12.86 -30.15 9.90
C SER A 183 -13.25 -30.98 11.12
N LEU A 184 -12.82 -32.28 11.13
CA LEU A 184 -13.07 -33.17 12.25
C LEU A 184 -12.16 -32.84 13.43
N ALA A 185 -12.76 -32.61 14.59
CA ALA A 185 -12.06 -32.36 15.85
C ALA A 185 -11.80 -33.65 16.62
N SER A 186 -10.88 -33.63 17.60
CA SER A 186 -10.54 -34.75 18.49
C SER A 186 -11.68 -35.19 19.39
N ASN A 187 -12.69 -34.34 19.63
CA ASN A 187 -13.91 -34.67 20.40
C ASN A 187 -15.02 -35.35 19.57
N GLY A 188 -14.74 -35.67 18.29
CA GLY A 188 -15.68 -36.34 17.40
C GLY A 188 -16.70 -35.44 16.72
N LYS A 189 -16.69 -34.13 16.98
CA LYS A 189 -17.52 -33.14 16.29
C LYS A 189 -16.73 -32.50 15.14
N TYR A 190 -17.45 -31.83 14.24
CA TYR A 190 -16.86 -31.03 13.16
C TYR A 190 -16.99 -29.55 13.52
N TYR A 191 -15.92 -28.78 13.34
CA TYR A 191 -15.89 -27.32 13.50
C TYR A 191 -15.74 -26.63 12.14
N GLU A 192 -16.36 -25.49 11.99
CA GLU A 192 -16.20 -24.64 10.82
C GLU A 192 -14.74 -24.18 10.69
N SER A 193 -14.18 -24.26 9.49
CA SER A 193 -12.77 -23.99 9.21
C SER A 193 -12.57 -23.73 7.72
N GLU A 194 -13.12 -22.61 7.25
CA GLU A 194 -13.24 -22.30 5.83
C GLU A 194 -11.89 -22.19 5.13
N PHE A 195 -10.90 -21.60 5.81
CA PHE A 195 -9.57 -21.37 5.22
C PHE A 195 -8.66 -22.60 5.34
N ASP A 196 -8.54 -23.16 6.52
CA ASP A 196 -7.70 -24.32 6.81
C ASP A 196 -8.15 -25.01 8.10
N LYS A 197 -7.89 -26.32 8.19
CA LYS A 197 -8.14 -27.10 9.41
C LYS A 197 -7.45 -26.56 10.68
N GLY A 198 -6.38 -25.78 10.52
CA GLY A 198 -5.68 -25.08 11.59
C GLY A 198 -6.36 -23.77 12.04
N MET A 199 -7.42 -23.34 11.34
CA MET A 199 -8.09 -22.05 11.52
C MET A 199 -9.58 -22.22 11.80
N PRO A 200 -9.99 -22.60 13.03
CA PRO A 200 -11.41 -22.72 13.41
C PRO A 200 -12.10 -21.35 13.40
N ASP A 201 -13.23 -21.27 12.69
CA ASP A 201 -14.02 -20.05 12.53
C ASP A 201 -14.80 -19.73 13.80
N LEU A 202 -14.79 -18.44 14.17
CA LEU A 202 -15.48 -17.94 15.36
C LEU A 202 -16.98 -17.78 15.11
N ASN A 203 -17.77 -18.09 16.10
CA ASN A 203 -19.20 -17.75 16.13
C ASN A 203 -19.36 -16.25 16.44
N LEU A 204 -19.29 -15.42 15.39
CA LEU A 204 -19.38 -13.96 15.51
C LEU A 204 -20.76 -13.46 15.94
N SER A 205 -21.76 -14.34 16.05
CA SER A 205 -23.07 -14.03 16.65
C SER A 205 -23.04 -14.09 18.18
N ASN A 206 -22.05 -14.78 18.77
CA ASN A 206 -21.92 -14.93 20.20
C ASN A 206 -21.53 -13.59 20.88
N PRO A 207 -22.27 -13.11 21.89
CA PRO A 207 -21.97 -11.86 22.57
C PRO A 207 -20.63 -11.88 23.34
N ASP A 208 -20.22 -13.04 23.88
CA ASP A 208 -18.95 -13.16 24.59
C ASP A 208 -17.78 -13.07 23.59
N VAL A 209 -17.88 -13.67 22.40
CA VAL A 209 -16.90 -13.48 21.32
C VAL A 209 -16.79 -12.00 20.96
N LYS A 210 -17.91 -11.32 20.74
CA LYS A 210 -17.90 -9.88 20.49
C LYS A 210 -17.23 -9.08 21.62
N ALA A 211 -17.45 -9.44 22.86
CA ALA A 211 -16.81 -8.79 24.01
C ALA A 211 -15.29 -8.99 23.99
N GLU A 212 -14.80 -10.19 23.70
CA GLU A 212 -13.35 -10.47 23.53
C GLU A 212 -12.75 -9.63 22.38
N LEU A 213 -13.39 -9.61 21.19
CA LEU A 213 -12.92 -8.82 20.05
C LEU A 213 -12.87 -7.31 20.38
N ALA A 214 -13.85 -6.81 21.13
CA ALA A 214 -13.85 -5.42 21.60
C ALA A 214 -12.71 -5.13 22.58
N GLN A 215 -12.34 -6.09 23.45
CA GLN A 215 -11.20 -5.94 24.35
C GLN A 215 -9.86 -5.94 23.58
N ILE A 216 -9.70 -6.81 22.60
CA ILE A 216 -8.51 -6.88 21.75
C ILE A 216 -8.29 -5.54 21.04
N THR A 217 -9.33 -4.97 20.41
CA THR A 217 -9.20 -3.66 19.75
C THR A 217 -8.82 -2.56 20.74
N LYS A 218 -9.43 -2.56 21.92
CA LYS A 218 -9.13 -1.61 23.00
C LYS A 218 -7.68 -1.75 23.52
N PHE A 219 -7.19 -2.98 23.64
CA PHE A 219 -5.83 -3.26 24.07
C PHE A 219 -4.82 -2.60 23.12
N TRP A 220 -4.94 -2.84 21.82
CA TRP A 220 -4.00 -2.31 20.83
C TRP A 220 -4.11 -0.80 20.64
N LEU A 221 -5.31 -0.22 20.68
CA LEU A 221 -5.47 1.24 20.64
C LEU A 221 -4.79 1.90 21.86
N LYS A 222 -4.87 1.30 23.06
CA LYS A 222 -4.14 1.78 24.25
C LYS A 222 -2.62 1.70 24.08
N LYS A 223 -2.11 0.75 23.31
CA LYS A 223 -0.69 0.63 22.95
C LYS A 223 -0.25 1.66 21.90
N GLY A 224 -1.17 2.45 21.35
CA GLY A 224 -0.90 3.54 20.42
C GLY A 224 -1.06 3.20 18.94
N VAL A 225 -1.67 2.06 18.63
CA VAL A 225 -2.12 1.72 17.27
C VAL A 225 -3.13 2.76 16.79
N SER A 226 -3.05 3.14 15.54
CA SER A 226 -3.87 4.20 14.95
C SER A 226 -5.07 3.69 14.16
N GLY A 227 -5.31 2.38 14.17
CA GLY A 227 -6.41 1.75 13.46
C GLY A 227 -6.13 0.30 13.08
N PHE A 228 -6.97 -0.25 12.22
CA PHE A 228 -6.92 -1.67 11.89
C PHE A 228 -7.26 -1.94 10.43
N ARG A 229 -6.65 -3.00 9.89
CA ARG A 229 -7.13 -3.70 8.70
C ARG A 229 -7.96 -4.90 9.17
N LEU A 230 -9.17 -5.00 8.69
CA LEU A 230 -10.07 -6.13 8.95
C LEU A 230 -9.84 -7.17 7.87
N ASP A 231 -9.34 -8.34 8.30
CA ASP A 231 -9.08 -9.48 7.45
C ASP A 231 -10.38 -10.17 7.05
N ALA A 232 -10.42 -10.70 5.83
CA ALA A 232 -11.41 -11.66 5.35
C ALA A 232 -12.88 -11.27 5.63
N VAL A 233 -13.25 -10.00 5.41
CA VAL A 233 -14.58 -9.47 5.78
C VAL A 233 -15.73 -10.26 5.16
N LEU A 234 -15.60 -10.76 3.92
CA LEU A 234 -16.62 -11.57 3.25
C LEU A 234 -16.94 -12.88 3.99
N TYR A 235 -16.00 -13.38 4.78
CA TYR A 235 -16.12 -14.67 5.46
C TYR A 235 -16.71 -14.56 6.85
N TYR A 236 -16.97 -13.34 7.37
CA TYR A 236 -17.61 -13.17 8.70
C TYR A 236 -18.95 -13.88 8.83
N TYR A 237 -19.76 -13.87 7.76
CA TYR A 237 -20.95 -14.69 7.62
C TYR A 237 -21.05 -15.10 6.14
N GLN A 238 -20.53 -16.26 5.81
CA GLN A 238 -20.57 -16.76 4.44
C GLN A 238 -21.96 -16.70 3.82
N ASN A 239 -22.06 -16.15 2.61
CA ASN A 239 -23.29 -16.02 1.83
C ASN A 239 -24.40 -15.22 2.53
N ASP A 240 -24.06 -14.36 3.52
CA ASP A 240 -25.03 -13.48 4.17
C ASP A 240 -24.45 -12.05 4.32
N ASP A 241 -24.51 -11.29 3.24
CA ASP A 241 -23.98 -9.92 3.17
C ASP A 241 -24.64 -8.99 4.19
N GLN A 242 -25.91 -9.23 4.53
CA GLN A 242 -26.60 -8.41 5.53
C GLN A 242 -26.02 -8.61 6.92
N LYS A 243 -25.75 -9.86 7.31
CA LYS A 243 -25.10 -10.16 8.60
C LYS A 243 -23.64 -9.70 8.61
N THR A 244 -22.91 -9.92 7.50
CA THR A 244 -21.53 -9.43 7.33
C THR A 244 -21.46 -7.92 7.50
N THR A 245 -22.32 -7.17 6.80
CA THR A 245 -22.41 -5.71 6.92
C THR A 245 -22.81 -5.27 8.32
N ALA A 246 -23.77 -5.96 8.97
CA ALA A 246 -24.21 -5.64 10.31
C ALA A 246 -23.12 -5.90 11.37
N PHE A 247 -22.35 -6.98 11.25
CA PHE A 247 -21.22 -7.26 12.12
C PHE A 247 -20.08 -6.27 11.91
N THR A 248 -19.71 -5.98 10.67
CA THR A 248 -18.71 -4.98 10.31
C THR A 248 -19.10 -3.61 10.89
N LYS A 249 -20.37 -3.23 10.77
CA LYS A 249 -20.89 -1.99 11.38
C LYS A 249 -20.76 -1.97 12.90
N TRP A 250 -21.07 -3.09 13.55
CA TRP A 250 -20.87 -3.21 14.99
C TRP A 250 -19.39 -3.05 15.37
N LEU A 251 -18.48 -3.73 14.66
CA LEU A 251 -17.05 -3.69 14.92
C LEU A 251 -16.47 -2.29 14.69
N VAL A 252 -16.78 -1.64 13.56
CA VAL A 252 -16.38 -0.27 13.27
C VAL A 252 -16.88 0.69 14.36
N LYS A 253 -18.16 0.60 14.74
CA LYS A 253 -18.72 1.42 15.82
C LYS A 253 -17.99 1.19 17.15
N THR A 254 -17.64 -0.04 17.47
CA THR A 254 -16.88 -0.41 18.67
C THR A 254 -15.51 0.23 18.66
N ILE A 255 -14.74 0.07 17.58
CA ILE A 255 -13.42 0.68 17.41
C ILE A 255 -13.50 2.21 17.52
N LYS A 256 -14.43 2.86 16.80
CA LYS A 256 -14.60 4.32 16.82
C LYS A 256 -15.07 4.86 18.18
N SER A 257 -15.77 4.05 18.99
CA SER A 257 -16.12 4.42 20.37
C SER A 257 -14.93 4.42 21.32
N GLN A 258 -13.91 3.63 21.02
CA GLN A 258 -12.65 3.54 21.77
C GLN A 258 -11.65 4.63 21.35
N ASP A 259 -11.52 4.87 20.04
CA ASP A 259 -10.82 6.02 19.46
C ASP A 259 -11.54 6.47 18.18
N LYS A 260 -12.15 7.65 18.23
CA LYS A 260 -12.89 8.23 17.09
C LYS A 260 -12.02 8.48 15.84
N ASN A 261 -10.70 8.59 16.02
CA ASN A 261 -9.73 8.85 14.96
C ASN A 261 -9.08 7.56 14.43
N ALA A 262 -9.39 6.39 15.01
CA ALA A 262 -8.86 5.12 14.51
C ALA A 262 -9.31 4.91 13.06
N TYR A 263 -8.37 4.64 12.16
CA TYR A 263 -8.66 4.32 10.76
C TYR A 263 -8.98 2.84 10.61
N VAL A 264 -10.04 2.51 9.88
CA VAL A 264 -10.45 1.13 9.65
C VAL A 264 -10.57 0.87 8.15
N VAL A 265 -9.78 -0.07 7.66
CA VAL A 265 -9.86 -0.55 6.28
C VAL A 265 -10.19 -2.04 6.27
N GLY A 266 -11.08 -2.48 5.39
CA GLY A 266 -11.50 -3.88 5.30
C GLY A 266 -11.02 -4.54 4.02
N GLU A 267 -10.74 -5.84 4.12
CA GLU A 267 -10.52 -6.67 2.96
C GLU A 267 -11.83 -7.33 2.52
N VAL A 268 -12.23 -6.99 1.31
CA VAL A 268 -13.29 -7.67 0.56
C VAL A 268 -12.65 -8.12 -0.75
N PHE A 269 -12.08 -9.33 -0.75
CA PHE A 269 -11.37 -9.88 -1.92
C PHE A 269 -12.38 -10.37 -2.96
N SER A 270 -12.96 -9.43 -3.69
CA SER A 270 -14.02 -9.70 -4.66
C SER A 270 -14.09 -8.61 -5.72
N ASP A 271 -15.11 -8.66 -6.54
CA ASP A 271 -15.44 -7.63 -7.51
C ASP A 271 -16.15 -6.41 -6.89
N ALA A 272 -16.51 -5.45 -7.73
CA ALA A 272 -17.05 -4.17 -7.29
C ALA A 272 -18.38 -4.30 -6.52
N LEU A 273 -19.23 -5.27 -6.84
CA LEU A 273 -20.58 -5.39 -6.25
C LEU A 273 -20.54 -5.80 -4.79
N ASP A 274 -19.70 -6.78 -4.45
CA ASP A 274 -19.56 -7.23 -3.06
C ASP A 274 -18.92 -6.15 -2.19
N ILE A 275 -17.88 -5.46 -2.74
CA ILE A 275 -17.18 -4.38 -2.01
C ILE A 275 -18.15 -3.25 -1.70
N ASP A 276 -18.96 -2.83 -2.68
CA ASP A 276 -19.94 -1.76 -2.55
C ASP A 276 -20.93 -2.03 -1.39
N SER A 277 -21.48 -3.24 -1.32
CA SER A 277 -22.48 -3.61 -0.32
C SER A 277 -22.00 -3.41 1.13
N ILE A 278 -20.70 -3.58 1.40
CA ILE A 278 -20.11 -3.48 2.74
C ILE A 278 -19.93 -2.04 3.21
N TYR A 279 -19.89 -1.04 2.31
CA TYR A 279 -19.82 0.38 2.73
C TYR A 279 -21.04 0.85 3.54
N GLY A 280 -22.18 0.13 3.49
CA GLY A 280 -23.31 0.31 4.40
C GLY A 280 -22.97 0.15 5.88
N SER A 281 -21.85 -0.50 6.22
CA SER A 281 -21.28 -0.60 7.56
C SER A 281 -20.72 0.70 8.11
N LYS A 282 -20.45 1.71 7.27
CA LYS A 282 -19.75 2.95 7.58
C LYS A 282 -18.26 2.75 7.91
N ILE A 283 -17.65 1.71 7.39
CA ILE A 283 -16.20 1.52 7.41
C ILE A 283 -15.50 2.65 6.64
N ASP A 284 -14.33 3.08 7.10
CA ASP A 284 -13.63 4.20 6.45
C ASP A 284 -13.22 3.84 5.01
N SER A 285 -12.66 2.64 4.82
CA SER A 285 -12.17 2.18 3.51
C SER A 285 -12.37 0.69 3.30
N LEU A 286 -12.47 0.29 2.04
CA LEU A 286 -12.29 -1.08 1.58
C LEU A 286 -11.24 -1.07 0.46
N PHE A 287 -10.41 -2.11 0.37
CA PHE A 287 -9.40 -2.22 -0.67
C PHE A 287 -10.03 -2.28 -2.05
N ASN A 288 -9.53 -1.47 -2.98
CA ASN A 288 -10.02 -1.39 -4.35
C ASN A 288 -9.43 -2.52 -5.22
N PHE A 289 -9.94 -3.74 -5.04
CA PHE A 289 -9.52 -4.92 -5.81
C PHE A 289 -9.78 -4.80 -7.32
N PRO A 290 -10.86 -4.17 -7.80
CA PRO A 290 -11.05 -3.94 -9.24
C PRO A 290 -9.95 -3.14 -9.92
N LEU A 291 -9.26 -2.27 -9.16
CA LEU A 291 -8.12 -1.50 -9.66
C LEU A 291 -6.84 -2.33 -9.74
N ALA A 292 -6.62 -3.24 -8.78
CA ALA A 292 -5.39 -3.95 -8.51
C ALA A 292 -5.01 -5.00 -9.59
N VAL A 293 -3.80 -5.56 -9.48
CA VAL A 293 -3.26 -6.53 -10.47
C VAL A 293 -3.68 -7.98 -10.24
N ASN A 294 -4.75 -8.20 -9.49
CA ASN A 294 -5.25 -9.55 -9.19
C ASN A 294 -5.92 -10.25 -10.39
N SER A 295 -6.22 -9.52 -11.46
CA SER A 295 -6.78 -10.10 -12.68
C SER A 295 -6.32 -9.36 -13.94
N SER A 296 -6.37 -10.05 -15.09
CA SER A 296 -6.09 -9.45 -16.40
C SER A 296 -7.09 -8.37 -16.81
N SER A 297 -8.25 -8.31 -16.18
CA SER A 297 -9.31 -7.31 -16.42
C SER A 297 -9.22 -6.09 -15.49
N SER A 298 -8.18 -5.98 -14.66
CA SER A 298 -8.03 -4.84 -13.75
C SER A 298 -8.01 -3.50 -14.50
N MET A 299 -8.56 -2.47 -13.86
CA MET A 299 -8.63 -1.12 -14.46
C MET A 299 -7.25 -0.61 -14.86
N LEU A 300 -6.22 -0.85 -14.02
CA LEU A 300 -4.85 -0.43 -14.31
C LEU A 300 -4.19 -1.22 -15.42
N ASN A 301 -4.45 -2.53 -15.51
CA ASN A 301 -3.94 -3.33 -16.63
C ASN A 301 -4.46 -2.80 -17.96
N ASN A 302 -5.78 -2.55 -18.05
CA ASN A 302 -6.41 -2.00 -19.23
C ASN A 302 -5.84 -0.64 -19.63
N ALA A 303 -5.62 0.25 -18.65
CA ALA A 303 -5.04 1.56 -18.89
C ALA A 303 -3.60 1.48 -19.37
N VAL A 304 -2.73 0.82 -18.59
CA VAL A 304 -1.27 0.89 -18.80
C VAL A 304 -0.82 -0.01 -19.94
N ASN A 305 -1.25 -1.28 -19.97
CA ASN A 305 -0.77 -2.24 -20.96
C ASN A 305 -1.51 -2.15 -22.31
N PHE A 306 -2.76 -1.69 -22.29
CA PHE A 306 -3.58 -1.60 -23.51
C PHE A 306 -3.95 -0.16 -23.92
N ALA A 307 -3.41 0.84 -23.23
CA ALA A 307 -3.64 2.27 -23.49
C ALA A 307 -5.13 2.66 -23.54
N GLN A 308 -5.95 2.06 -22.65
CA GLN A 308 -7.38 2.33 -22.57
C GLN A 308 -7.70 3.40 -21.52
N GLY A 309 -7.18 4.61 -21.73
CA GLY A 309 -7.30 5.72 -20.78
C GLY A 309 -8.73 6.21 -20.59
N ASN A 310 -9.54 6.26 -21.65
CA ASN A 310 -10.96 6.64 -21.56
C ASN A 310 -11.81 5.60 -20.80
N LEU A 311 -11.50 4.31 -20.94
CA LEU A 311 -12.15 3.26 -20.15
C LEU A 311 -11.77 3.40 -18.68
N PHE A 312 -10.49 3.61 -18.41
CA PHE A 312 -9.98 3.82 -17.05
C PHE A 312 -10.68 5.01 -16.37
N GLU A 313 -10.79 6.17 -17.03
CA GLU A 313 -11.45 7.33 -16.41
C GLU A 313 -12.92 7.05 -16.07
N THR A 314 -13.64 6.34 -16.93
CA THR A 314 -15.01 5.93 -16.66
C THR A 314 -15.07 5.01 -15.46
N GLN A 315 -14.30 3.93 -15.46
CA GLN A 315 -14.30 2.93 -14.39
C GLN A 315 -13.96 3.52 -13.01
N VAL A 316 -12.93 4.38 -12.92
CA VAL A 316 -12.56 4.97 -11.61
C VAL A 316 -13.55 6.03 -11.14
N THR A 317 -14.23 6.74 -12.07
CA THR A 317 -15.24 7.71 -11.67
C THR A 317 -16.56 7.05 -11.28
N ASP A 318 -16.93 5.95 -11.93
CA ASP A 318 -18.09 5.13 -11.54
C ASP A 318 -17.82 4.49 -10.17
N TRP A 319 -16.61 3.96 -9.94
CA TRP A 319 -16.19 3.45 -8.63
C TRP A 319 -16.29 4.51 -7.54
N ASP A 320 -15.76 5.72 -7.77
CA ASP A 320 -15.88 6.83 -6.82
C ASP A 320 -17.34 7.18 -6.50
N GLN A 321 -18.24 7.11 -7.47
CA GLN A 321 -19.67 7.33 -7.25
C GLN A 321 -20.27 6.22 -6.40
N GLU A 322 -19.96 4.98 -6.69
CA GLU A 322 -20.54 3.80 -6.05
C GLU A 322 -20.17 3.73 -4.57
N ILE A 323 -18.87 3.83 -4.21
CA ILE A 323 -18.44 3.75 -2.80
C ILE A 323 -19.02 4.88 -1.93
N HIS A 324 -19.39 6.01 -2.53
CA HIS A 324 -19.99 7.12 -1.80
C HIS A 324 -21.53 7.12 -1.79
N LYS A 325 -22.16 6.23 -2.50
CA LYS A 325 -23.62 6.10 -2.55
C LYS A 325 -24.20 5.78 -1.17
N ASP A 326 -23.65 4.80 -0.50
CA ASP A 326 -24.11 4.35 0.81
C ASP A 326 -23.39 5.03 1.99
N TYR A 327 -22.20 5.55 1.75
CA TYR A 327 -21.42 6.25 2.76
C TYR A 327 -20.64 7.44 2.18
N ALA A 328 -21.18 8.64 2.33
CA ALA A 328 -20.53 9.87 1.87
C ALA A 328 -19.14 10.13 2.48
N GLY A 329 -18.79 9.48 3.59
CA GLY A 329 -17.49 9.56 4.25
C GLY A 329 -16.52 8.45 3.83
N ALA A 330 -16.85 7.63 2.85
CA ALA A 330 -15.97 6.58 2.33
C ALA A 330 -14.65 7.19 1.81
N ILE A 331 -13.55 6.47 2.02
CA ILE A 331 -12.22 6.83 1.54
C ILE A 331 -11.74 5.65 0.69
N ASP A 332 -11.51 5.83 -0.59
CA ASP A 332 -10.98 4.76 -1.44
C ASP A 332 -9.61 4.27 -0.94
N ALA A 333 -9.30 2.99 -1.11
CA ALA A 333 -8.02 2.39 -0.76
C ALA A 333 -7.37 1.74 -1.99
N PRO A 334 -6.86 2.55 -2.94
CA PRO A 334 -6.22 2.05 -4.14
C PRO A 334 -4.88 1.38 -3.82
N PHE A 335 -4.59 0.26 -4.48
CA PHE A 335 -3.33 -0.48 -4.37
C PHE A 335 -3.01 -1.20 -5.69
N LEU A 336 -1.77 -1.64 -5.88
CA LEU A 336 -1.39 -2.48 -7.02
C LEU A 336 -1.42 -3.96 -6.66
N SER A 337 -0.69 -4.33 -5.63
CA SER A 337 -0.58 -5.69 -5.11
C SER A 337 -0.47 -5.67 -3.59
N ASN A 338 -0.66 -6.82 -2.95
CA ASN A 338 -0.49 -7.05 -1.53
C ASN A 338 0.16 -8.42 -1.28
N HIS A 339 0.24 -8.85 -0.03
CA HIS A 339 0.85 -10.12 0.36
C HIS A 339 0.08 -11.38 -0.13
N ASP A 340 -1.15 -11.23 -0.64
CA ASP A 340 -1.99 -12.33 -1.14
C ASP A 340 -2.14 -12.33 -2.67
N THR A 341 -1.73 -11.25 -3.34
CA THR A 341 -1.78 -11.16 -4.80
C THR A 341 -0.39 -11.28 -5.44
N ASN A 342 -0.34 -11.66 -6.70
CA ASN A 342 0.91 -11.59 -7.46
C ASN A 342 1.44 -10.15 -7.45
N ARG A 343 2.75 -9.99 -7.40
CA ARG A 343 3.37 -8.66 -7.37
C ARG A 343 3.15 -7.91 -8.69
N SER A 344 3.06 -6.60 -8.60
CA SER A 344 2.74 -5.71 -9.72
C SER A 344 3.74 -5.78 -10.87
N SER A 345 5.00 -6.12 -10.60
CA SER A 345 6.04 -6.34 -11.63
C SER A 345 5.72 -7.48 -12.59
N ASN A 346 4.94 -8.48 -12.15
CA ASN A 346 4.51 -9.58 -13.00
C ASN A 346 3.52 -9.12 -14.09
N MET A 347 2.69 -8.12 -13.80
CA MET A 347 1.77 -7.52 -14.76
C MET A 347 2.43 -6.41 -15.57
N PHE A 348 3.19 -5.55 -14.93
CA PHE A 348 3.90 -4.43 -15.55
C PHE A 348 5.37 -4.80 -15.74
N GLN A 349 5.66 -5.55 -16.83
CA GLN A 349 6.93 -6.26 -17.02
C GLN A 349 8.14 -5.39 -17.39
N ASN A 350 7.99 -4.07 -17.42
CA ASN A 350 9.10 -3.16 -17.69
C ASN A 350 9.02 -1.90 -16.83
N LEU A 351 10.16 -1.28 -16.62
CA LEU A 351 10.31 -0.10 -15.77
C LEU A 351 9.36 1.06 -16.15
N ALA A 352 9.09 1.25 -17.45
CA ALA A 352 8.23 2.34 -17.90
C ALA A 352 6.76 2.09 -17.55
N SER A 353 6.26 0.86 -17.74
CA SER A 353 4.89 0.48 -17.35
C SER A 353 4.70 0.50 -15.83
N GLN A 354 5.69 0.04 -15.05
CA GLN A 354 5.65 0.14 -13.58
C GLN A 354 5.59 1.60 -13.12
N LYS A 355 6.40 2.49 -13.71
CA LYS A 355 6.34 3.93 -13.42
C LYS A 355 5.00 4.55 -13.77
N MET A 356 4.39 4.13 -14.90
CA MET A 356 3.08 4.64 -15.31
C MET A 356 1.98 4.15 -14.35
N ALA A 357 1.99 2.88 -13.96
CA ALA A 357 1.08 2.32 -12.97
C ALA A 357 1.18 3.08 -11.63
N ALA A 358 2.41 3.28 -11.13
CA ALA A 358 2.66 4.06 -9.91
C ALA A 358 2.14 5.51 -10.01
N SER A 359 2.41 6.20 -11.14
CA SER A 359 1.91 7.56 -11.37
C SER A 359 0.39 7.63 -11.38
N THR A 360 -0.26 6.55 -11.81
CA THR A 360 -1.71 6.50 -11.94
C THR A 360 -2.37 6.26 -10.59
N TYR A 361 -2.09 5.12 -9.92
CA TYR A 361 -2.83 4.77 -8.71
C TYR A 361 -2.49 5.65 -7.50
N LEU A 362 -1.21 6.06 -7.37
CA LEU A 362 -0.81 6.92 -6.24
C LEU A 362 -1.47 8.31 -6.28
N LEU A 363 -1.87 8.80 -7.45
CA LEU A 363 -2.55 10.09 -7.59
C LEU A 363 -4.07 9.99 -7.51
N LEU A 364 -4.67 8.79 -7.47
CA LEU A 364 -6.11 8.61 -7.26
C LEU A 364 -6.55 9.15 -5.89
N PRO A 365 -7.85 9.44 -5.71
CA PRO A 365 -8.41 9.78 -4.41
C PRO A 365 -8.18 8.70 -3.36
N GLY A 366 -8.31 9.06 -2.10
CA GLY A 366 -8.21 8.14 -0.97
C GLY A 366 -6.79 7.89 -0.49
N ASN A 367 -6.64 6.74 0.14
CA ASN A 367 -5.44 6.28 0.82
C ASN A 367 -4.76 5.18 0.00
N PRO A 368 -3.73 5.47 -0.81
CA PRO A 368 -3.01 4.43 -1.53
C PRO A 368 -2.20 3.56 -0.56
N PHE A 369 -2.15 2.27 -0.87
CA PHE A 369 -1.35 1.27 -0.17
C PHE A 369 -0.25 0.78 -1.11
N ILE A 370 1.00 0.85 -0.65
CA ILE A 370 2.20 0.39 -1.34
C ILE A 370 2.66 -0.88 -0.65
N TYR A 371 2.71 -1.99 -1.33
CA TYR A 371 3.26 -3.23 -0.79
C TYR A 371 4.79 -3.17 -0.78
N TYR A 372 5.46 -3.58 0.32
CA TYR A 372 6.92 -3.49 0.44
C TYR A 372 7.63 -4.12 -0.77
N GLY A 373 8.63 -3.42 -1.29
CA GLY A 373 9.38 -3.83 -2.48
C GLY A 373 8.70 -3.57 -3.82
N GLU A 374 7.45 -3.09 -3.84
CA GLU A 374 6.76 -2.66 -5.06
C GLU A 374 7.55 -1.52 -5.73
N GLU A 375 8.05 -0.58 -4.94
CA GLU A 375 8.87 0.54 -5.38
C GLU A 375 10.26 0.14 -5.86
N LEU A 376 10.65 -1.12 -5.67
CA LEU A 376 11.88 -1.71 -6.21
C LEU A 376 11.62 -2.56 -7.46
N GLY A 377 10.36 -2.82 -7.79
CA GLY A 377 9.97 -3.76 -8.84
C GLY A 377 10.25 -5.21 -8.47
N MET A 378 10.07 -5.58 -7.19
CA MET A 378 10.26 -6.96 -6.74
C MET A 378 9.29 -7.92 -7.43
N ASN A 379 9.82 -9.08 -7.86
CA ASN A 379 9.02 -10.19 -8.39
C ASN A 379 8.31 -10.98 -7.27
N GLY A 380 7.38 -11.84 -7.67
CA GLY A 380 6.73 -12.86 -6.85
C GLY A 380 5.34 -13.22 -7.36
N ASP A 381 5.13 -14.48 -7.71
CA ASP A 381 3.84 -14.98 -8.16
C ASP A 381 3.54 -16.42 -7.69
N GLY A 382 2.35 -16.89 -8.01
CA GLY A 382 1.89 -18.24 -7.73
C GLY A 382 1.62 -18.47 -6.24
N ILE A 383 2.47 -19.22 -5.56
CA ILE A 383 2.31 -19.57 -4.15
C ILE A 383 2.58 -18.37 -3.21
N ASP A 384 1.99 -18.39 -2.04
CA ASP A 384 2.07 -17.25 -1.10
C ASP A 384 3.50 -16.90 -0.67
N GLN A 385 4.35 -17.91 -0.50
CA GLN A 385 5.75 -17.72 -0.13
C GLN A 385 6.51 -16.87 -1.16
N ASN A 386 6.20 -17.04 -2.46
CA ASN A 386 6.82 -16.23 -3.52
C ASN A 386 6.36 -14.77 -3.50
N LYS A 387 5.11 -14.51 -3.13
CA LYS A 387 4.57 -13.15 -2.99
C LYS A 387 5.21 -12.38 -1.83
N ARG A 388 5.79 -13.11 -0.86
CA ARG A 388 6.36 -12.62 0.40
C ARG A 388 7.88 -12.75 0.48
N LEU A 389 8.58 -12.67 -0.67
CA LEU A 389 10.03 -12.69 -0.74
C LEU A 389 10.67 -11.54 0.06
N PRO A 390 11.93 -11.72 0.55
CA PRO A 390 12.55 -10.74 1.44
C PRO A 390 12.90 -9.43 0.75
N MET A 391 12.73 -8.32 1.47
CA MET A 391 13.15 -6.98 1.05
C MET A 391 14.66 -6.95 0.81
N GLN A 392 15.10 -6.29 -0.27
CA GLN A 392 16.49 -6.20 -0.66
C GLN A 392 17.09 -4.86 -0.24
N TRP A 393 17.68 -4.78 0.96
CA TRP A 393 18.24 -3.54 1.49
C TRP A 393 19.57 -3.17 0.87
N THR A 394 20.50 -4.13 0.80
CA THR A 394 21.85 -3.96 0.26
C THR A 394 22.18 -5.05 -0.76
N GLN A 395 23.22 -4.85 -1.56
CA GLN A 395 23.70 -5.89 -2.48
C GLN A 395 24.19 -7.16 -1.76
N ASN A 396 24.72 -7.01 -0.56
CA ASN A 396 25.23 -8.12 0.24
C ASN A 396 24.12 -8.75 1.11
N GLN A 397 22.88 -8.34 0.93
CA GLN A 397 21.71 -8.80 1.67
C GLN A 397 21.84 -8.65 3.21
N THR A 398 22.67 -7.72 3.66
CA THR A 398 22.73 -7.32 5.07
C THR A 398 21.36 -6.77 5.45
N ASP A 399 20.84 -7.14 6.60
CA ASP A 399 19.51 -6.79 7.12
C ASP A 399 18.32 -7.37 6.33
N SER A 400 18.60 -8.20 5.31
CA SER A 400 17.54 -8.87 4.55
C SER A 400 17.23 -10.24 5.17
N PRO A 401 15.97 -10.54 5.50
CA PRO A 401 15.56 -11.86 5.96
C PRO A 401 15.80 -12.94 4.90
N LYS A 402 15.69 -14.18 5.28
CA LYS A 402 15.62 -15.33 4.35
C LYS A 402 14.24 -15.38 3.69
N ALA A 403 14.19 -15.96 2.48
CA ALA A 403 12.92 -16.26 1.84
C ALA A 403 12.08 -17.21 2.72
N PRO A 404 10.76 -17.05 2.77
CA PRO A 404 9.89 -17.99 3.49
C PRO A 404 10.12 -19.43 3.06
N ALA A 405 10.10 -20.36 4.02
CA ALA A 405 10.28 -21.77 3.74
C ALA A 405 9.23 -22.27 2.73
N GLY A 406 9.69 -22.94 1.69
CA GLY A 406 8.81 -23.40 0.59
C GLY A 406 8.74 -22.44 -0.59
N SER A 407 9.40 -21.29 -0.56
CA SER A 407 9.52 -20.41 -1.74
C SER A 407 10.17 -21.17 -2.90
N THR A 408 9.61 -21.00 -4.08
CA THR A 408 10.13 -21.60 -5.34
C THR A 408 10.81 -20.57 -6.23
N GLU A 409 10.74 -19.29 -5.88
CA GLU A 409 11.39 -18.18 -6.56
C GLU A 409 12.50 -17.57 -5.71
N SER A 410 13.49 -17.01 -6.39
CA SER A 410 14.46 -16.11 -5.80
C SER A 410 14.01 -14.66 -6.01
N VAL A 411 14.30 -13.80 -5.06
CA VAL A 411 13.99 -12.38 -5.19
C VAL A 411 14.77 -11.75 -6.34
N SER A 412 14.08 -10.99 -7.17
CA SER A 412 14.67 -10.11 -8.17
C SER A 412 13.97 -8.74 -8.11
N THR A 413 14.65 -7.71 -8.62
CA THR A 413 14.18 -6.32 -8.63
C THR A 413 14.62 -5.63 -9.91
N ASP A 414 13.90 -4.58 -10.30
CA ASP A 414 14.26 -3.75 -11.45
C ASP A 414 15.32 -2.68 -11.08
N GLY A 415 16.55 -3.09 -10.90
CA GLY A 415 17.66 -2.17 -10.61
C GLY A 415 18.38 -2.42 -9.30
N GLY A 416 18.17 -3.58 -8.68
CA GLY A 416 18.89 -4.04 -7.50
C GLY A 416 18.24 -3.57 -6.19
N SER A 417 19.06 -3.57 -5.13
CA SER A 417 18.64 -3.27 -3.76
C SER A 417 18.19 -1.81 -3.55
N VAL A 418 17.60 -1.54 -2.39
CA VAL A 418 17.29 -0.17 -1.93
C VAL A 418 18.50 0.74 -2.09
N ALA A 419 19.68 0.31 -1.61
CA ALA A 419 20.91 1.11 -1.70
C ALA A 419 21.30 1.42 -3.16
N SER A 420 21.20 0.42 -4.06
CA SER A 420 21.49 0.62 -5.48
C SER A 420 20.50 1.59 -6.14
N GLN A 421 19.21 1.43 -5.85
CA GLN A 421 18.18 2.27 -6.45
C GLN A 421 18.15 3.69 -5.86
N GLN A 422 18.53 3.88 -4.60
CA GLN A 422 18.71 5.22 -4.02
C GLN A 422 19.81 6.02 -4.71
N ALA A 423 20.87 5.35 -5.16
CA ALA A 423 21.95 5.98 -5.91
C ALA A 423 21.60 6.30 -7.38
N ASN A 424 20.51 5.72 -7.90
CA ASN A 424 20.10 5.91 -9.31
C ASN A 424 18.86 6.82 -9.42
N PRO A 425 18.99 8.07 -9.91
CA PRO A 425 17.85 8.99 -10.05
C PRO A 425 16.81 8.55 -11.10
N GLN A 426 17.13 7.55 -11.92
CA GLN A 426 16.21 6.97 -12.90
C GLN A 426 15.53 5.69 -12.42
N SER A 427 15.81 5.23 -11.19
CA SER A 427 15.24 4.02 -10.63
C SER A 427 13.72 4.11 -10.43
N LEU A 428 13.08 2.97 -10.20
CA LEU A 428 11.67 2.92 -9.82
C LEU A 428 11.46 3.56 -8.44
N LEU A 429 12.35 3.32 -7.48
CA LEU A 429 12.32 3.94 -6.16
C LEU A 429 12.37 5.48 -6.24
N ALA A 430 13.25 6.03 -7.06
CA ALA A 430 13.31 7.49 -7.28
C ALA A 430 12.00 8.01 -7.87
N TRP A 431 11.33 7.21 -8.72
CA TRP A 431 10.04 7.55 -9.29
C TRP A 431 8.92 7.56 -8.26
N TYR A 432 8.79 6.53 -7.42
CA TYR A 432 7.83 6.50 -6.31
C TYR A 432 7.99 7.71 -5.39
N LYS A 433 9.23 8.03 -5.00
CA LYS A 433 9.54 9.23 -4.22
C LYS A 433 9.07 10.51 -4.91
N LYS A 434 9.24 10.62 -6.23
CA LYS A 434 8.79 11.77 -7.02
C LYS A 434 7.26 11.88 -7.04
N VAL A 435 6.54 10.78 -7.31
CA VAL A 435 5.08 10.77 -7.37
C VAL A 435 4.46 11.13 -6.02
N LEU A 436 4.95 10.53 -4.93
CA LEU A 436 4.44 10.81 -3.58
C LEU A 436 4.67 12.26 -3.15
N ARG A 437 5.79 12.88 -3.58
CA ARG A 437 6.02 14.32 -3.37
C ARG A 437 5.04 15.17 -4.17
N VAL A 438 4.77 14.79 -5.41
CA VAL A 438 3.75 15.48 -6.23
C VAL A 438 2.38 15.37 -5.56
N LYS A 439 1.96 14.18 -5.07
CA LYS A 439 0.71 14.02 -4.31
C LYS A 439 0.66 14.94 -3.08
N ALA A 440 1.75 15.05 -2.36
CA ALA A 440 1.84 15.90 -1.16
C ALA A 440 1.67 17.39 -1.45
N LEU A 441 2.03 17.87 -2.66
CA LEU A 441 1.81 19.25 -3.09
C LEU A 441 0.32 19.58 -3.34
N TYR A 442 -0.50 18.55 -3.61
CA TYR A 442 -1.90 18.71 -3.97
C TYR A 442 -2.81 17.84 -3.08
N PRO A 443 -3.08 18.24 -1.82
CA PRO A 443 -3.92 17.45 -0.91
C PRO A 443 -5.33 17.15 -1.44
N SER A 444 -5.84 17.96 -2.36
CA SER A 444 -7.11 17.74 -3.05
C SER A 444 -7.14 16.44 -3.83
N LEU A 445 -6.00 15.94 -4.33
CA LEU A 445 -5.92 14.64 -5.00
C LEU A 445 -6.44 13.48 -4.12
N ALA A 446 -6.19 13.54 -2.82
CA ALA A 446 -6.66 12.50 -1.90
C ALA A 446 -8.11 12.70 -1.42
N ARG A 447 -8.63 13.93 -1.45
CA ARG A 447 -9.84 14.32 -0.70
C ARG A 447 -11.05 14.65 -1.55
N GLU A 448 -10.81 15.05 -2.80
CA GLU A 448 -11.89 15.48 -3.68
C GLU A 448 -12.54 14.31 -4.40
N ARG A 449 -13.84 14.43 -4.63
CA ARG A 449 -14.59 13.57 -5.54
C ARG A 449 -14.09 13.78 -6.97
N ILE A 450 -14.12 12.74 -7.76
CA ILE A 450 -13.63 12.79 -9.14
C ILE A 450 -14.75 12.74 -10.17
N LYS A 451 -14.45 13.29 -11.34
CA LYS A 451 -15.38 13.29 -12.47
C LYS A 451 -14.61 13.18 -13.78
N ALA A 452 -15.03 12.24 -14.63
CA ALA A 452 -14.53 12.10 -15.99
C ALA A 452 -14.80 13.36 -16.83
N VAL A 453 -13.84 13.68 -17.69
CA VAL A 453 -13.98 14.74 -18.71
C VAL A 453 -13.76 14.11 -20.07
N GLU A 454 -14.85 13.77 -20.73
CA GLU A 454 -14.84 13.03 -21.99
C GLU A 454 -13.94 13.68 -23.05
N VAL A 455 -13.06 12.87 -23.63
CA VAL A 455 -12.18 13.22 -24.76
C VAL A 455 -12.22 12.12 -25.81
N LYS A 456 -12.05 12.49 -27.08
CA LYS A 456 -12.14 11.53 -28.20
C LYS A 456 -10.94 10.59 -28.35
N ASN A 457 -9.90 10.74 -27.54
CA ASN A 457 -8.67 9.95 -27.63
C ASN A 457 -8.69 8.82 -26.60
N SER A 458 -8.74 7.57 -27.04
CA SER A 458 -8.85 6.40 -26.16
C SER A 458 -7.65 6.17 -25.25
N SER A 459 -6.47 6.65 -25.61
CA SER A 459 -5.26 6.50 -24.78
C SER A 459 -5.12 7.57 -23.69
N LEU A 460 -6.00 8.56 -23.68
CA LEU A 460 -6.00 9.61 -22.67
C LEU A 460 -7.06 9.35 -21.60
N SER A 461 -6.75 9.72 -20.37
CA SER A 461 -7.75 9.97 -19.33
C SER A 461 -7.68 11.43 -18.88
N VAL A 462 -8.83 12.06 -18.67
CA VAL A 462 -8.94 13.45 -18.17
C VAL A 462 -9.91 13.45 -17.01
N ILE A 463 -9.40 13.62 -15.80
CA ILE A 463 -10.18 13.49 -14.58
C ILE A 463 -10.10 14.79 -13.77
N ASN A 464 -11.25 15.40 -13.48
CA ASN A 464 -11.36 16.53 -12.56
C ASN A 464 -11.44 16.03 -11.12
N TYR A 465 -10.66 16.67 -10.24
CA TYR A 465 -10.68 16.51 -8.78
C TYR A 465 -11.30 17.78 -8.18
N GLY A 466 -12.56 17.68 -7.79
CA GLY A 466 -13.32 18.84 -7.38
C GLY A 466 -13.39 19.89 -8.48
N LYS A 467 -13.12 21.16 -8.12
CA LYS A 467 -13.19 22.31 -9.06
C LYS A 467 -11.83 22.86 -9.47
N ASP A 468 -10.77 22.46 -8.78
CA ASP A 468 -9.48 23.16 -8.82
C ASP A 468 -8.37 22.38 -9.50
N LEU A 469 -8.48 21.05 -9.59
CA LEU A 469 -7.45 20.21 -10.20
C LEU A 469 -8.02 19.36 -11.32
N THR A 470 -7.19 19.12 -12.33
CA THR A 470 -7.42 18.11 -13.37
C THR A 470 -6.16 17.29 -13.56
N VAL A 471 -6.29 15.97 -13.56
CA VAL A 471 -5.21 15.05 -13.92
C VAL A 471 -5.45 14.53 -15.32
N VAL A 472 -4.42 14.63 -16.18
CA VAL A 472 -4.46 14.12 -17.56
C VAL A 472 -3.34 13.12 -17.72
N ASN A 473 -3.69 11.87 -18.05
CA ASN A 473 -2.73 10.81 -18.33
C ASN A 473 -2.70 10.48 -19.82
N ASN A 474 -1.51 10.29 -20.36
CA ASN A 474 -1.28 9.64 -21.64
C ASN A 474 -0.74 8.22 -21.40
N PHE A 475 -1.58 7.23 -21.62
CA PHE A 475 -1.23 5.82 -21.46
C PHE A 475 -0.58 5.19 -22.69
N SER A 476 -0.47 5.90 -23.80
CA SER A 476 0.32 5.39 -24.94
C SER A 476 1.80 5.29 -24.57
N SER A 477 2.38 4.11 -24.71
CA SER A 477 3.80 3.86 -24.44
C SER A 477 4.72 4.42 -25.53
N THR A 478 4.17 4.80 -26.71
CA THR A 478 4.96 5.15 -27.89
C THR A 478 4.59 6.50 -28.50
N GLN A 479 3.37 7.00 -28.27
CA GLN A 479 2.87 8.17 -28.98
C GLN A 479 2.73 9.40 -28.10
N THR A 480 3.26 10.52 -28.56
CA THR A 480 2.90 11.83 -28.01
C THR A 480 1.49 12.19 -28.43
N GLN A 481 0.66 12.60 -27.46
CA GLN A 481 -0.69 13.04 -27.70
C GLN A 481 -0.81 14.56 -27.60
N THR A 482 -1.63 15.16 -28.45
CA THR A 482 -1.95 16.58 -28.39
C THR A 482 -3.46 16.73 -28.29
N ILE A 483 -3.90 17.41 -27.25
CA ILE A 483 -5.32 17.58 -26.95
C ILE A 483 -5.66 19.06 -26.71
N LYS A 484 -6.77 19.51 -27.32
CA LYS A 484 -7.47 20.72 -26.91
C LYS A 484 -8.41 20.36 -25.77
N LEU A 485 -8.16 20.92 -24.60
CA LEU A 485 -8.95 20.57 -23.41
C LEU A 485 -10.40 21.10 -23.56
N PRO A 486 -11.38 20.31 -23.08
CA PRO A 486 -12.79 20.71 -23.07
C PRO A 486 -13.02 21.94 -22.17
N LYS A 487 -14.18 22.60 -22.36
CA LYS A 487 -14.59 23.77 -21.58
C LYS A 487 -14.62 23.51 -20.06
N ALA A 488 -14.84 22.26 -19.65
CA ALA A 488 -14.84 21.84 -18.24
C ALA A 488 -13.49 22.08 -17.53
N VAL A 489 -12.39 22.30 -18.29
CA VAL A 489 -11.04 22.56 -17.79
C VAL A 489 -10.57 23.97 -18.12
N ASN A 490 -11.49 24.87 -18.50
CA ASN A 490 -11.15 26.25 -18.81
C ASN A 490 -10.59 26.99 -17.58
N GLY A 491 -9.53 27.77 -17.78
CA GLY A 491 -8.86 28.52 -16.72
C GLY A 491 -7.80 27.73 -15.95
N HIS A 492 -7.65 26.42 -16.22
CA HIS A 492 -6.55 25.64 -15.64
C HIS A 492 -5.24 25.90 -16.42
N HIS A 493 -4.12 25.77 -15.71
CA HIS A 493 -2.77 25.85 -16.26
C HIS A 493 -1.93 24.67 -15.78
N LEU A 494 -0.85 24.35 -16.49
CA LEU A 494 0.04 23.26 -16.09
C LEU A 494 0.76 23.60 -14.79
N ALA A 495 0.50 22.82 -13.75
CA ALA A 495 1.07 23.01 -12.41
C ALA A 495 2.19 22.01 -12.10
N SER A 496 2.06 20.75 -12.54
CA SER A 496 3.08 19.71 -12.41
C SER A 496 2.99 18.71 -13.54
N SER A 497 4.08 17.98 -13.79
CA SER A 497 4.09 16.86 -14.74
C SER A 497 5.05 15.74 -14.32
N LEU A 498 4.68 14.53 -14.71
CA LEU A 498 5.49 13.32 -14.60
C LEU A 498 5.66 12.77 -16.02
N VAL A 499 6.88 12.69 -16.51
CA VAL A 499 7.19 12.18 -17.85
C VAL A 499 8.17 11.04 -17.72
N ILE A 500 7.79 9.88 -18.25
CA ILE A 500 8.56 8.62 -18.16
C ILE A 500 9.45 8.49 -19.41
N SER A 501 8.90 8.82 -20.57
CA SER A 501 9.62 8.86 -21.83
C SER A 501 10.50 10.12 -21.94
N SER A 502 11.08 10.36 -23.10
CA SER A 502 11.78 11.61 -23.40
C SER A 502 10.80 12.76 -23.68
N GLY A 503 11.21 13.98 -23.39
CA GLY A 503 10.43 15.18 -23.67
C GLY A 503 9.86 15.84 -22.41
N ALA A 504 8.92 16.75 -22.61
CA ALA A 504 8.24 17.47 -21.54
C ALA A 504 6.76 17.68 -21.90
N VAL A 505 5.90 17.68 -20.90
CA VAL A 505 4.52 18.16 -21.06
C VAL A 505 4.58 19.66 -21.38
N LYS A 506 3.85 20.09 -22.40
CA LYS A 506 3.82 21.49 -22.85
C LYS A 506 2.40 21.95 -23.02
N TRP A 507 2.17 23.20 -22.67
CA TRP A 507 0.98 23.93 -23.05
C TRP A 507 1.34 24.88 -24.17
N ALA A 508 0.84 24.62 -25.39
CA ALA A 508 1.14 25.40 -26.56
C ALA A 508 -0.13 25.63 -27.41
N ASP A 509 -0.38 26.87 -27.80
CA ASP A 509 -1.49 27.27 -28.68
C ASP A 509 -2.88 26.78 -28.20
N GLY A 510 -3.12 26.83 -26.89
CA GLY A 510 -4.36 26.35 -26.27
C GLY A 510 -4.54 24.82 -26.28
N LYS A 511 -3.46 24.09 -26.55
CA LYS A 511 -3.42 22.63 -26.55
C LYS A 511 -2.40 22.13 -25.53
N LEU A 512 -2.71 21.01 -24.90
CA LEU A 512 -1.80 20.26 -24.06
C LEU A 512 -1.10 19.18 -24.89
N VAL A 513 0.22 19.18 -24.86
CA VAL A 513 1.07 18.18 -25.52
C VAL A 513 1.63 17.26 -24.45
N LEU A 514 1.34 15.98 -24.55
CA LEU A 514 1.67 14.94 -23.58
C LEU A 514 2.59 13.90 -24.24
N PRO A 515 3.87 13.81 -23.90
CA PRO A 515 4.74 12.71 -24.32
C PRO A 515 4.14 11.34 -23.99
N ALA A 516 4.66 10.29 -24.62
CA ALA A 516 4.31 8.91 -24.29
C ALA A 516 4.51 8.65 -22.78
N TYR A 517 3.62 7.89 -22.16
CA TYR A 517 3.62 7.62 -20.72
C TYR A 517 3.93 8.89 -19.90
N SER A 518 2.96 9.74 -19.79
CA SER A 518 3.08 10.97 -19.02
C SER A 518 1.79 11.34 -18.31
N THR A 519 1.93 12.06 -17.20
CA THR A 519 0.84 12.62 -16.41
C THR A 519 1.04 14.12 -16.29
N ALA A 520 -0.02 14.90 -16.53
CA ALA A 520 -0.07 16.34 -16.27
C ALA A 520 -1.06 16.62 -15.15
N ILE A 521 -0.67 17.46 -14.21
CA ILE A 521 -1.57 18.02 -13.20
C ILE A 521 -1.81 19.47 -13.56
N LEU A 522 -3.06 19.78 -13.83
CA LEU A 522 -3.51 21.13 -14.16
C LEU A 522 -4.22 21.72 -12.94
N LYS A 523 -3.99 22.99 -12.67
CA LYS A 523 -4.59 23.72 -11.56
C LYS A 523 -5.26 24.99 -12.08
N LYS A 524 -6.42 25.30 -11.51
CA LYS A 524 -7.15 26.53 -11.79
C LYS A 524 -6.47 27.75 -11.18
#